data_3da0385fc5b321e798715ca827718df4
#
_entry.id   3da0385fc5b321e798715ca827718df4
#
_cell.length_a   1.000
_cell.length_b   1.000
_cell.length_c   1.000
_cell.angle_alpha   90.00
_cell.angle_beta   90.00
_cell.angle_gamma   90.00
#
_symmetry.space_group_name_H-M   'P 1'
#
loop_
_entity.id
_entity.type
_entity.pdbx_description
1 polymer ?
#
loop_
_entity_poly.entity_id
_entity_poly.type
_entity_poly.pdbx_seq_one_letter_code
_entity_poly.pdbx_strand_id
1 'polypeptide(L)'
;MTCVIKLGGSLLETAALPACLAAIANRAGPIVIVPGGGPFAEQVRIAQGQWLFDDVAAHRMAVLAMQQMALLMHSLMPEFAIVADAASLGGASHVQPVLIWSPQIEQLDDANIAAGWDITSDSLAAWLAGFIQADELVIVKSAHVPEQASWLDLQQRGILDAAFQRFAAQANYKITVMNKDFFLSHHD
;
A
#
# COMPACT_ATOMS: atom_id res chain seq x y z
N MET A 1 -17.97 0.50 -7.43
CA MET A 1 -16.58 0.68 -7.91
C MET A 1 -15.65 0.47 -6.73
N THR A 2 -14.76 -0.53 -6.81
CA THR A 2 -13.80 -0.85 -5.75
C THR A 2 -12.52 -0.03 -5.94
N CYS A 3 -12.09 0.69 -4.90
CA CYS A 3 -10.87 1.48 -4.90
C CYS A 3 -9.82 0.85 -3.98
N VAL A 4 -8.62 0.60 -4.49
CA VAL A 4 -7.46 0.25 -3.66
C VAL A 4 -6.72 1.55 -3.32
N ILE A 5 -6.50 1.81 -2.04
CA ILE A 5 -5.75 2.99 -1.58
C ILE A 5 -4.50 2.53 -0.84
N LYS A 6 -3.35 2.77 -1.43
CA LYS A 6 -2.06 2.53 -0.78
C LYS A 6 -1.68 3.75 0.05
N LEU A 7 -1.49 3.55 1.34
CA LEU A 7 -0.99 4.57 2.24
C LEU A 7 0.50 4.37 2.52
N GLY A 8 1.32 5.35 2.14
CA GLY A 8 2.77 5.32 2.35
C GLY A 8 3.12 5.23 3.84
N GLY A 9 4.11 4.38 4.17
CA GLY A 9 4.53 4.21 5.58
C GLY A 9 5.06 5.49 6.23
N SER A 10 5.67 6.37 5.45
CA SER A 10 6.15 7.69 5.90
C SER A 10 5.03 8.68 6.31
N LEU A 11 3.76 8.36 6.03
CA LEU A 11 2.62 9.16 6.54
C LEU A 11 2.54 9.12 8.07
N LEU A 12 3.05 8.06 8.71
CA LEU A 12 3.13 7.99 10.17
C LEU A 12 4.10 9.02 10.73
N GLU A 13 5.25 9.23 10.05
CA GLU A 13 6.27 10.19 10.47
C GLU A 13 5.80 11.65 10.36
N THR A 14 4.92 11.93 9.41
CA THR A 14 4.34 13.27 9.19
C THR A 14 3.07 13.52 9.99
N ALA A 15 2.66 12.60 10.86
CA ALA A 15 1.39 12.63 11.60
C ALA A 15 0.14 12.80 10.69
N ALA A 16 0.25 12.51 9.40
CA ALA A 16 -0.86 12.63 8.44
C ALA A 16 -1.75 11.38 8.36
N LEU A 17 -1.29 10.25 8.93
CA LEU A 17 -2.02 9.00 8.83
C LEU A 17 -3.45 9.08 9.38
N PRO A 18 -3.73 9.65 10.57
CA PRO A 18 -5.10 9.75 11.08
C PRO A 18 -6.01 10.59 10.16
N ALA A 19 -5.49 11.69 9.61
CA ALA A 19 -6.26 12.54 8.67
C ALA A 19 -6.59 11.79 7.37
N CYS A 20 -5.63 11.02 6.83
CA CYS A 20 -5.87 10.18 5.65
C CYS A 20 -6.91 9.10 5.91
N LEU A 21 -6.87 8.45 7.09
CA LEU A 21 -7.86 7.44 7.46
C LEU A 21 -9.27 8.07 7.63
N ALA A 22 -9.36 9.23 8.26
CA ALA A 22 -10.63 9.97 8.37
C ALA A 22 -11.20 10.38 7.01
N ALA A 23 -10.35 10.84 6.08
CA ALA A 23 -10.75 11.15 4.70
C ALA A 23 -11.28 9.89 3.98
N ILE A 24 -10.64 8.71 4.19
CA ILE A 24 -11.09 7.44 3.62
C ILE A 24 -12.45 7.04 4.20
N ALA A 25 -12.70 7.21 5.49
CA ALA A 25 -13.97 6.88 6.14
C ALA A 25 -15.17 7.63 5.51
N ASN A 26 -14.92 8.82 4.97
CA ASN A 26 -15.95 9.65 4.34
C ASN A 26 -16.14 9.37 2.83
N ARG A 27 -15.32 8.49 2.22
CA ARG A 27 -15.48 8.16 0.80
C ARG A 27 -16.59 7.17 0.57
N ALA A 28 -17.29 7.33 -0.56
CA ALA A 28 -18.30 6.39 -0.99
C ALA A 28 -17.70 5.16 -1.69
N GLY A 29 -18.31 4.00 -1.48
CA GLY A 29 -17.98 2.75 -2.15
C GLY A 29 -17.00 1.85 -1.38
N PRO A 30 -16.77 0.63 -1.87
CA PRO A 30 -15.82 -0.30 -1.27
C PRO A 30 -14.37 0.17 -1.42
N ILE A 31 -13.63 0.19 -0.32
CA ILE A 31 -12.22 0.60 -0.29
C ILE A 31 -11.38 -0.51 0.33
N VAL A 32 -10.23 -0.78 -0.27
CA VAL A 32 -9.21 -1.65 0.28
C VAL A 32 -7.95 -0.83 0.54
N ILE A 33 -7.56 -0.69 1.80
CA ILE A 33 -6.34 -0.01 2.19
C ILE A 33 -5.16 -0.99 2.12
N VAL A 34 -4.09 -0.59 1.44
CA VAL A 34 -2.80 -1.29 1.46
C VAL A 34 -1.83 -0.48 2.30
N PRO A 35 -1.43 -0.96 3.49
CA PRO A 35 -0.48 -0.27 4.34
C PRO A 35 0.93 -0.35 3.77
N GLY A 36 1.70 0.73 3.85
CA GLY A 36 3.16 0.66 3.74
C GLY A 36 3.78 0.14 5.04
N GLY A 37 5.02 -0.37 4.98
CA GLY A 37 5.68 -0.92 6.18
C GLY A 37 6.10 0.12 7.23
N GLY A 38 6.16 1.41 6.85
CA GLY A 38 6.46 2.51 7.76
C GLY A 38 7.78 2.38 8.50
N PRO A 39 7.86 2.92 9.73
CA PRO A 39 9.08 2.85 10.54
C PRO A 39 9.47 1.41 10.90
N PHE A 40 8.53 0.46 10.89
CA PHE A 40 8.81 -0.95 11.13
C PHE A 40 9.65 -1.55 10.00
N ALA A 41 9.33 -1.25 8.72
CA ALA A 41 10.14 -1.69 7.58
C ALA A 41 11.48 -0.96 7.52
N GLU A 42 11.56 0.29 7.97
CA GLU A 42 12.84 1.01 8.07
C GLU A 42 13.78 0.34 9.08
N GLN A 43 13.26 -0.15 10.21
CA GLN A 43 14.06 -0.94 11.14
C GLN A 43 14.59 -2.24 10.53
N VAL A 44 13.85 -2.86 9.60
CA VAL A 44 14.35 -4.02 8.84
C VAL A 44 15.53 -3.63 7.97
N ARG A 45 15.49 -2.47 7.28
CA ARG A 45 16.61 -1.97 6.46
C ARG A 45 17.86 -1.72 7.31
N ILE A 46 17.68 -1.07 8.46
CA ILE A 46 18.77 -0.80 9.41
C ILE A 46 19.39 -2.11 9.90
N ALA A 47 18.54 -3.07 10.33
CA ALA A 47 18.99 -4.37 10.80
C ALA A 47 19.73 -5.16 9.69
N GLN A 48 19.22 -5.13 8.44
CA GLN A 48 19.87 -5.78 7.31
C GLN A 48 21.26 -5.17 7.05
N GLY A 49 21.37 -3.85 7.08
CA GLY A 49 22.66 -3.16 6.93
C GLY A 49 23.66 -3.52 8.03
N GLN A 50 23.19 -3.80 9.24
CA GLN A 50 24.02 -4.18 10.38
C GLN A 50 24.39 -5.67 10.37
N TRP A 51 23.43 -6.55 10.08
CA TRP A 51 23.58 -8.00 10.26
C TRP A 51 23.78 -8.76 8.95
N LEU A 52 23.66 -8.09 7.80
CA LEU A 52 23.94 -8.60 6.47
C LEU A 52 23.18 -9.90 6.11
N PHE A 53 21.93 -10.04 6.56
CA PHE A 53 21.06 -11.13 6.13
C PHE A 53 20.49 -10.87 4.71
N ASP A 54 20.01 -11.91 4.06
CA ASP A 54 19.60 -11.87 2.66
C ASP A 54 18.31 -11.06 2.41
N ASP A 55 18.08 -10.72 1.14
CA ASP A 55 16.93 -9.93 0.72
C ASP A 55 15.60 -10.67 0.89
N VAL A 56 15.60 -12.01 0.86
CA VAL A 56 14.38 -12.80 1.07
C VAL A 56 13.90 -12.65 2.51
N ALA A 57 14.82 -12.78 3.47
CA ALA A 57 14.52 -12.57 4.88
C ALA A 57 14.07 -11.12 5.12
N ALA A 58 14.78 -10.13 4.54
CA ALA A 58 14.43 -8.71 4.66
C ALA A 58 13.03 -8.41 4.09
N HIS A 59 12.71 -8.94 2.90
CA HIS A 59 11.41 -8.78 2.27
C HIS A 59 10.28 -9.36 3.15
N ARG A 60 10.46 -10.58 3.67
CA ARG A 60 9.48 -11.21 4.55
C ARG A 60 9.26 -10.40 5.83
N MET A 61 10.33 -9.88 6.44
CA MET A 61 10.24 -8.98 7.58
C MET A 61 9.52 -7.66 7.22
N ALA A 62 9.73 -7.12 6.01
CA ALA A 62 9.02 -5.93 5.53
C ALA A 62 7.52 -6.21 5.30
N VAL A 63 7.13 -7.42 4.86
CA VAL A 63 5.72 -7.84 4.80
C VAL A 63 5.11 -7.91 6.21
N LEU A 64 5.82 -8.45 7.20
CA LEU A 64 5.39 -8.42 8.61
C LEU A 64 5.25 -6.97 9.13
N ALA A 65 6.11 -6.05 8.67
CA ALA A 65 5.99 -4.62 8.99
C ALA A 65 4.70 -4.02 8.42
N MET A 66 4.24 -4.44 7.23
CA MET A 66 2.94 -4.04 6.69
C MET A 66 1.78 -4.57 7.55
N GLN A 67 1.89 -5.80 8.08
CA GLN A 67 0.90 -6.36 9.01
C GLN A 67 0.83 -5.55 10.32
N GLN A 68 1.98 -5.12 10.87
CA GLN A 68 2.01 -4.23 12.03
C GLN A 68 1.31 -2.89 11.73
N MET A 69 1.53 -2.32 10.55
CA MET A 69 0.84 -1.10 10.13
C MET A 69 -0.67 -1.31 9.94
N ALA A 70 -1.11 -2.48 9.47
CA ALA A 70 -2.54 -2.83 9.39
C ALA A 70 -3.19 -2.85 10.79
N LEU A 71 -2.53 -3.44 11.78
CA LEU A 71 -2.98 -3.43 13.17
C LEU A 71 -3.06 -2.01 13.75
N LEU A 72 -2.06 -1.16 13.47
CA LEU A 72 -2.06 0.23 13.88
C LEU A 72 -3.24 1.00 13.27
N MET A 73 -3.45 0.87 11.96
CA MET A 73 -4.56 1.54 11.27
C MET A 73 -5.92 1.10 11.82
N HIS A 74 -6.11 -0.21 12.05
CA HIS A 74 -7.32 -0.73 12.69
C HIS A 74 -7.51 -0.19 14.12
N SER A 75 -6.42 -0.06 14.88
CA SER A 75 -6.49 0.54 16.23
C SER A 75 -6.93 2.01 16.22
N LEU A 76 -6.59 2.74 15.15
CA LEU A 76 -7.01 4.14 14.97
C LEU A 76 -8.44 4.26 14.41
N MET A 77 -8.87 3.28 13.62
CA MET A 77 -10.19 3.21 12.98
C MET A 77 -10.77 1.79 13.17
N PRO A 78 -11.35 1.47 14.33
CA PRO A 78 -11.80 0.10 14.64
C PRO A 78 -12.91 -0.44 13.73
N GLU A 79 -13.61 0.45 13.02
CA GLU A 79 -14.61 0.09 12.01
C GLU A 79 -14.01 -0.44 10.69
N PHE A 80 -12.70 -0.26 10.45
CA PHE A 80 -12.01 -0.80 9.28
C PHE A 80 -11.53 -2.22 9.58
N ALA A 81 -12.13 -3.21 8.95
CA ALA A 81 -11.79 -4.60 9.22
C ALA A 81 -10.45 -5.02 8.56
N ILE A 82 -9.62 -5.76 9.31
CA ILE A 82 -8.41 -6.37 8.74
C ILE A 82 -8.77 -7.65 8.01
N VAL A 83 -8.27 -7.81 6.80
CA VAL A 83 -8.45 -9.00 5.96
C VAL A 83 -7.08 -9.50 5.50
N ALA A 84 -6.77 -10.75 5.80
CA ALA A 84 -5.50 -11.39 5.43
C ALA A 84 -5.58 -12.02 4.03
N ASP A 85 -6.70 -12.70 3.72
CA ASP A 85 -6.88 -13.37 2.44
C ASP A 85 -7.24 -12.36 1.33
N ALA A 86 -6.34 -12.22 0.35
CA ALA A 86 -6.52 -11.31 -0.78
C ALA A 86 -7.76 -11.65 -1.62
N ALA A 87 -8.12 -12.93 -1.76
CA ALA A 87 -9.30 -13.33 -2.52
C ALA A 87 -10.60 -12.82 -1.89
N SER A 88 -10.65 -12.74 -0.57
CA SER A 88 -11.80 -12.22 0.18
C SER A 88 -12.00 -10.71 0.00
N LEU A 89 -11.00 -9.97 -0.46
CA LEU A 89 -11.09 -8.52 -0.70
C LEU A 89 -11.90 -8.17 -1.96
N GLY A 90 -11.91 -9.05 -2.97
CA GLY A 90 -12.69 -8.86 -4.20
C GLY A 90 -14.21 -8.89 -4.02
N GLY A 91 -14.67 -9.43 -2.88
CA GLY A 91 -16.08 -9.47 -2.47
C GLY A 91 -16.50 -8.36 -1.52
N ALA A 92 -15.70 -7.29 -1.38
CA ALA A 92 -16.00 -6.16 -0.50
C ALA A 92 -17.43 -5.66 -0.74
N SER A 93 -18.33 -5.92 0.21
CA SER A 93 -19.75 -5.58 0.11
C SER A 93 -20.00 -4.21 0.71
N HIS A 94 -21.13 -3.59 0.35
CA HIS A 94 -21.58 -2.33 0.94
C HIS A 94 -21.80 -2.39 2.48
N VAL A 95 -21.66 -3.56 3.10
CA VAL A 95 -21.84 -3.77 4.55
C VAL A 95 -20.57 -3.43 5.35
N GLN A 96 -19.39 -3.59 4.74
CA GLN A 96 -18.11 -3.11 5.31
C GLN A 96 -17.37 -2.34 4.21
N PRO A 97 -17.55 -1.03 4.14
CA PRO A 97 -17.05 -0.24 3.02
C PRO A 97 -15.53 -0.09 2.99
N VAL A 98 -14.84 -0.24 4.13
CA VAL A 98 -13.39 -0.11 4.21
C VAL A 98 -12.75 -1.36 4.83
N LEU A 99 -11.83 -1.97 4.08
CA LEU A 99 -11.03 -3.11 4.51
C LEU A 99 -9.55 -2.72 4.52
N ILE A 100 -8.78 -3.27 5.45
CA ILE A 100 -7.33 -3.12 5.50
C ILE A 100 -6.71 -4.47 5.14
N TRP A 101 -5.93 -4.50 4.07
CA TRP A 101 -5.21 -5.71 3.70
C TRP A 101 -4.01 -5.95 4.63
N SER A 102 -3.93 -7.15 5.18
CA SER A 102 -2.80 -7.65 5.96
C SER A 102 -2.10 -8.72 5.12
N PRO A 103 -1.08 -8.37 4.29
CA PRO A 103 -0.48 -9.32 3.35
C PRO A 103 0.12 -10.53 4.05
N GLN A 104 -0.07 -11.73 3.47
CA GLN A 104 0.50 -12.96 3.98
C GLN A 104 1.65 -13.41 3.08
N ILE A 105 2.77 -13.81 3.70
CA ILE A 105 4.00 -14.24 3.00
C ILE A 105 3.68 -15.40 2.06
N GLU A 106 2.92 -16.37 2.54
CA GLU A 106 2.55 -17.57 1.79
C GLU A 106 1.75 -17.22 0.52
N GLN A 107 0.83 -16.27 0.60
CA GLN A 107 0.05 -15.83 -0.57
C GLN A 107 0.93 -15.12 -1.61
N LEU A 108 1.92 -14.35 -1.17
CA LEU A 108 2.87 -13.70 -2.07
C LEU A 108 3.80 -14.72 -2.74
N ASP A 109 4.27 -15.73 -1.98
CA ASP A 109 5.06 -16.84 -2.50
C ASP A 109 4.25 -17.65 -3.53
N ASP A 110 2.99 -18.00 -3.25
CA ASP A 110 2.09 -18.73 -4.15
C ASP A 110 1.78 -17.92 -5.42
N ALA A 111 1.73 -16.60 -5.32
CA ALA A 111 1.59 -15.69 -6.47
C ALA A 111 2.89 -15.49 -7.25
N ASN A 112 3.99 -16.15 -6.87
CA ASN A 112 5.33 -16.01 -7.46
C ASN A 112 5.84 -14.56 -7.46
N ILE A 113 5.53 -13.80 -6.40
CA ILE A 113 6.06 -12.46 -6.21
C ILE A 113 7.47 -12.59 -5.65
N ALA A 114 8.46 -12.09 -6.41
CA ALA A 114 9.85 -12.19 -6.01
C ALA A 114 10.12 -11.41 -4.72
N ALA A 115 10.84 -12.03 -3.80
CA ALA A 115 11.24 -11.39 -2.56
C ALA A 115 12.46 -10.47 -2.80
N GLY A 116 12.35 -9.19 -2.45
CA GLY A 116 13.42 -8.19 -2.58
C GLY A 116 12.91 -6.78 -2.36
N TRP A 117 13.83 -5.84 -2.19
CA TRP A 117 13.50 -4.43 -1.98
C TRP A 117 12.97 -3.70 -3.21
N ASP A 118 13.12 -4.29 -4.40
CA ASP A 118 12.54 -3.75 -5.64
C ASP A 118 11.01 -3.84 -5.63
N ILE A 119 10.45 -4.79 -4.87
CA ILE A 119 9.01 -5.00 -4.70
C ILE A 119 8.65 -4.61 -3.27
N THR A 120 8.00 -3.45 -3.12
CA THR A 120 7.50 -2.99 -1.83
C THR A 120 5.98 -2.82 -1.87
N SER A 121 5.41 -2.11 -0.92
CA SER A 121 3.97 -1.91 -0.82
C SER A 121 3.33 -1.19 -2.02
N ASP A 122 4.09 -0.45 -2.86
CA ASP A 122 3.55 0.15 -4.09
C ASP A 122 3.26 -0.92 -5.14
N SER A 123 4.25 -1.78 -5.42
CA SER A 123 4.10 -2.93 -6.32
C SER A 123 3.06 -3.91 -5.83
N LEU A 124 3.03 -4.20 -4.51
CA LEU A 124 2.04 -5.08 -3.90
C LEU A 124 0.62 -4.51 -4.01
N ALA A 125 0.45 -3.19 -3.90
CA ALA A 125 -0.84 -2.54 -4.12
C ALA A 125 -1.30 -2.64 -5.59
N ALA A 126 -0.38 -2.49 -6.54
CA ALA A 126 -0.69 -2.67 -7.95
C ALA A 126 -1.05 -4.13 -8.27
N TRP A 127 -0.31 -5.10 -7.73
CA TRP A 127 -0.65 -6.51 -7.84
C TRP A 127 -2.05 -6.80 -7.27
N LEU A 128 -2.32 -6.34 -6.04
CA LEU A 128 -3.59 -6.57 -5.37
C LEU A 128 -4.76 -5.97 -6.17
N ALA A 129 -4.62 -4.73 -6.65
CA ALA A 129 -5.65 -4.07 -7.45
C ALA A 129 -6.02 -4.89 -8.70
N GLY A 130 -5.03 -5.45 -9.39
CA GLY A 130 -5.26 -6.37 -10.51
C GLY A 130 -5.90 -7.68 -10.08
N PHE A 131 -5.41 -8.27 -8.99
CA PHE A 131 -5.89 -9.55 -8.47
C PHE A 131 -7.36 -9.52 -8.07
N ILE A 132 -7.80 -8.45 -7.38
CA ILE A 132 -9.21 -8.28 -6.96
C ILE A 132 -10.08 -7.58 -8.01
N GLN A 133 -9.53 -7.28 -9.18
CA GLN A 133 -10.21 -6.55 -10.27
C GLN A 133 -10.80 -5.21 -9.79
N ALA A 134 -9.99 -4.43 -9.07
CA ALA A 134 -10.36 -3.10 -8.63
C ALA A 134 -10.57 -2.16 -9.84
N ASP A 135 -11.37 -1.11 -9.65
CA ASP A 135 -11.59 -0.09 -10.67
C ASP A 135 -10.51 1.01 -10.63
N GLU A 136 -9.95 1.25 -9.45
CA GLU A 136 -8.95 2.31 -9.25
C GLU A 136 -7.90 1.89 -8.20
N LEU A 137 -6.65 2.30 -8.43
CA LEU A 137 -5.56 2.32 -7.46
C LEU A 137 -5.12 3.76 -7.21
N VAL A 138 -5.18 4.19 -5.95
CA VAL A 138 -4.66 5.47 -5.48
C VAL A 138 -3.44 5.21 -4.60
N ILE A 139 -2.29 5.78 -4.94
CA ILE A 139 -1.06 5.72 -4.13
C ILE A 139 -0.83 7.08 -3.48
N VAL A 140 -0.97 7.13 -2.16
CA VAL A 140 -0.76 8.34 -1.36
C VAL A 140 0.65 8.34 -0.79
N LYS A 141 1.40 9.40 -1.07
CA LYS A 141 2.79 9.59 -0.62
C LYS A 141 2.92 10.82 0.28
N SER A 142 3.86 10.78 1.22
CA SER A 142 4.27 11.99 1.96
C SER A 142 5.14 12.93 1.12
N ALA A 143 5.91 12.37 0.18
CA ALA A 143 6.76 13.13 -0.73
C ALA A 143 5.93 13.94 -1.74
N HIS A 144 6.51 15.03 -2.25
CA HIS A 144 5.94 15.79 -3.36
C HIS A 144 5.91 14.93 -4.63
N VAL A 145 4.75 14.83 -5.26
CA VAL A 145 4.53 14.13 -6.54
C VAL A 145 4.31 15.18 -7.62
N PRO A 146 5.22 15.30 -8.63
CA PRO A 146 5.02 16.23 -9.74
C PRO A 146 3.82 15.83 -10.61
N GLU A 147 3.00 16.80 -11.01
CA GLU A 147 1.73 16.57 -11.72
C GLU A 147 1.85 15.80 -13.05
N GLN A 148 2.98 15.93 -13.74
CA GLN A 148 3.18 15.31 -15.07
C GLN A 148 4.32 14.26 -15.06
N ALA A 149 4.72 13.77 -13.88
CA ALA A 149 5.76 12.76 -13.79
C ALA A 149 5.27 11.41 -14.32
N SER A 150 6.06 10.78 -15.20
CA SER A 150 5.84 9.39 -15.57
C SER A 150 6.15 8.44 -14.41
N TRP A 151 5.67 7.21 -14.48
CA TRP A 151 6.02 6.20 -13.46
C TRP A 151 7.52 5.96 -13.39
N LEU A 152 8.21 6.01 -14.55
CA LEU A 152 9.67 5.88 -14.59
C LEU A 152 10.36 7.02 -13.86
N ASP A 153 9.91 8.27 -14.04
CA ASP A 153 10.44 9.42 -13.30
C ASP A 153 10.23 9.28 -11.80
N LEU A 154 9.04 8.78 -11.39
CA LEU A 154 8.74 8.54 -9.97
C LEU A 154 9.61 7.43 -9.36
N GLN A 155 9.90 6.37 -10.13
CA GLN A 155 10.83 5.31 -9.73
C GLN A 155 12.27 5.84 -9.60
N GLN A 156 12.76 6.60 -10.59
CA GLN A 156 14.10 7.19 -10.54
C GLN A 156 14.29 8.14 -9.36
N ARG A 157 13.22 8.80 -8.91
CA ARG A 157 13.20 9.66 -7.72
C ARG A 157 13.00 8.90 -6.41
N GLY A 158 12.84 7.57 -6.44
CA GLY A 158 12.53 6.75 -5.26
C GLY A 158 11.14 7.01 -4.66
N ILE A 159 10.24 7.65 -5.41
CA ILE A 159 8.84 7.88 -4.97
C ILE A 159 8.04 6.60 -5.12
N LEU A 160 8.21 5.85 -6.22
CA LEU A 160 7.69 4.51 -6.41
C LEU A 160 8.82 3.49 -6.33
N ASP A 161 8.51 2.25 -5.95
CA ASP A 161 9.49 1.17 -5.94
C ASP A 161 9.89 0.73 -7.36
N ALA A 162 11.05 0.06 -7.48
CA ALA A 162 11.67 -0.22 -8.78
C ALA A 162 10.83 -1.17 -9.65
N ALA A 163 10.05 -2.07 -9.04
CA ALA A 163 9.23 -3.04 -9.77
C ALA A 163 7.82 -2.53 -10.11
N PHE A 164 7.40 -1.37 -9.60
CA PHE A 164 6.02 -0.86 -9.74
C PHE A 164 5.51 -0.92 -11.18
N GLN A 165 6.31 -0.45 -12.16
CA GLN A 165 5.90 -0.42 -13.56
C GLN A 165 5.59 -1.82 -14.10
N ARG A 166 6.28 -2.87 -13.62
CA ARG A 166 6.05 -4.25 -14.05
C ARG A 166 4.63 -4.72 -13.70
N PHE A 167 4.11 -4.32 -12.53
CA PHE A 167 2.75 -4.66 -12.08
C PHE A 167 1.71 -3.73 -12.71
N ALA A 168 2.04 -2.45 -12.84
CA ALA A 168 1.15 -1.43 -13.38
C ALA A 168 0.99 -1.52 -14.92
N ALA A 169 1.95 -2.08 -15.66
CA ALA A 169 1.89 -2.19 -17.13
C ALA A 169 0.74 -3.07 -17.64
N GLN A 170 0.22 -3.96 -16.83
CA GLN A 170 -0.91 -4.84 -17.15
C GLN A 170 -2.22 -4.35 -16.53
N ALA A 171 -2.22 -3.15 -15.94
CA ALA A 171 -3.38 -2.61 -15.26
C ALA A 171 -4.52 -2.31 -16.24
N ASN A 172 -5.69 -2.87 -15.96
CA ASN A 172 -6.96 -2.55 -16.59
C ASN A 172 -7.81 -1.63 -15.69
N TYR A 173 -7.19 -1.00 -14.70
CA TYR A 173 -7.76 -0.08 -13.73
C TYR A 173 -7.01 1.26 -13.77
N LYS A 174 -7.67 2.31 -13.32
CA LYS A 174 -7.06 3.65 -13.23
C LYS A 174 -6.01 3.67 -12.10
N ILE A 175 -4.83 4.26 -12.37
CA ILE A 175 -3.78 4.46 -11.38
C ILE A 175 -3.54 5.95 -11.18
N THR A 176 -3.57 6.39 -9.93
CA THR A 176 -3.27 7.76 -9.53
C THR A 176 -2.22 7.75 -8.41
N VAL A 177 -1.13 8.49 -8.60
CA VAL A 177 -0.11 8.71 -7.55
C VAL A 177 -0.19 10.16 -7.13
N MET A 178 -0.35 10.41 -5.85
CA MET A 178 -0.54 11.78 -5.34
C MET A 178 0.14 12.00 -3.99
N ASN A 179 0.42 13.26 -3.71
CA ASN A 179 0.86 13.70 -2.39
C ASN A 179 -0.31 13.69 -1.40
N LYS A 180 -0.01 13.48 -0.11
CA LYS A 180 -0.99 13.49 0.98
C LYS A 180 -1.83 14.77 1.08
N ASP A 181 -1.22 15.92 0.80
CA ASP A 181 -1.92 17.21 0.91
C ASP A 181 -2.98 17.36 -0.19
N PHE A 182 -2.66 16.91 -1.42
CA PHE A 182 -3.63 16.81 -2.51
C PHE A 182 -4.73 15.79 -2.19
N PHE A 183 -4.35 14.63 -1.63
CA PHE A 183 -5.32 13.63 -1.19
C PHE A 183 -6.31 14.19 -0.16
N LEU A 184 -5.84 14.94 0.82
CA LEU A 184 -6.69 15.52 1.88
C LEU A 184 -7.57 16.69 1.37
N SER A 185 -7.08 17.49 0.40
CA SER A 185 -7.82 18.65 -0.09
C SER A 185 -8.92 18.34 -1.13
N HIS A 186 -8.97 17.12 -1.67
CA HIS A 186 -9.92 16.73 -2.73
C HIS A 186 -10.90 15.64 -2.26
N HIS A 187 -11.16 15.57 -0.95
CA HIS A 187 -12.07 14.62 -0.32
C HIS A 187 -13.12 15.28 0.58
N ASP A 188 -13.40 16.58 0.32
CA ASP A 188 -14.56 17.28 0.87
C ASP A 188 -15.80 17.09 -0.02
#